data_affc75e0c4f303e2926779563f133afd
#
_entry.id   affc75e0c4f303e2926779563f133afd
#
_cell.length_a   1.000
_cell.length_b   1.000
_cell.length_c   1.000
_cell.angle_alpha   90.00
_cell.angle_beta   90.00
_cell.angle_gamma   90.00
#
_symmetry.space_group_name_H-M   'P 1'
#
loop_
_entity.id
_entity.type
_entity.pdbx_description
1 polymer ?
#
loop_
_entity_poly.entity_id
_entity_poly.type
_entity_poly.pdbx_seq_one_letter_code
_entity_poly.pdbx_strand_id
1 'polypeptide(L)'
;DTTLGFVVLAALLTAVAIVILTLLGNAAWNALEPVRATRRWKKAVAARRLRSGFLQLVDGEQEKAERLLVAAGEDGDWPLLAWLLAAEAAQEQENVEASQRYLENASSDRRGQLVAGLMKARFALDDGYPEQARQELKVLADLAPRNKRILRTYAEVLESQKDWPALCALMPRLKRAFGEGKESRRERRAWLALLQETARKPGFNDADGRREELRKLWKDVPVHLKNDPAMVARYAGFLAQLGGGKGALNLVREHLSREWDDRLPPVLEAIDDISPDDLLQVLEGWLAERPGNAAVLITAGRVALKARLWGKAQGFFEAAANSSQSATALAELSRLYQALGDSSKAQKAFERRLQQLEGQLPALPMPEKSL
;
A
#
# COMPACT_ATOMS: atom_id res chain seq x y z
N ASP A 1 -31.86 -86.77 27.37
CA ASP A 1 -31.38 -86.80 26.01
C ASP A 1 -31.91 -85.60 25.15
N THR A 2 -32.89 -84.89 25.57
CA THR A 2 -33.47 -83.75 24.82
C THR A 2 -32.61 -82.46 24.85
N THR A 3 -31.83 -82.32 25.90
CA THR A 3 -30.90 -81.11 26.03
C THR A 3 -29.67 -81.21 25.12
N LEU A 4 -29.15 -82.39 24.89
CA LEU A 4 -27.98 -82.58 24.02
C LEU A 4 -28.33 -82.32 22.54
N GLY A 5 -29.55 -82.75 22.10
CA GLY A 5 -30.05 -82.45 20.76
C GLY A 5 -30.22 -80.95 20.45
N PHE A 6 -30.72 -80.22 21.48
CA PHE A 6 -30.93 -78.80 21.33
C PHE A 6 -29.61 -78.01 21.21
N VAL A 7 -28.58 -78.37 21.95
CA VAL A 7 -27.24 -77.77 21.87
C VAL A 7 -26.59 -78.06 20.54
N VAL A 8 -26.72 -79.31 20.03
CA VAL A 8 -26.15 -79.61 18.68
C VAL A 8 -26.89 -78.89 17.56
N LEU A 9 -28.23 -78.74 17.66
CA LEU A 9 -28.96 -77.95 16.67
C LEU A 9 -28.65 -76.46 16.72
N ALA A 10 -28.51 -75.91 17.90
CA ALA A 10 -28.08 -74.50 18.04
C ALA A 10 -26.64 -74.23 17.49
N ALA A 11 -25.73 -75.20 17.74
CA ALA A 11 -24.37 -75.12 17.20
C ALA A 11 -24.35 -75.26 15.66
N LEU A 12 -25.18 -76.04 15.08
CA LEU A 12 -25.33 -76.17 13.63
C LEU A 12 -25.94 -74.95 13.00
N LEU A 13 -26.93 -74.32 13.61
CA LEU A 13 -27.56 -73.09 13.15
C LEU A 13 -26.57 -71.90 13.20
N THR A 14 -25.81 -71.83 14.28
CA THR A 14 -24.75 -70.76 14.37
C THR A 14 -23.60 -70.93 13.32
N ALA A 15 -23.20 -72.19 13.08
CA ALA A 15 -22.21 -72.48 12.04
C ALA A 15 -22.73 -72.13 10.63
N VAL A 16 -24.00 -72.51 10.34
CA VAL A 16 -24.65 -72.14 9.06
C VAL A 16 -24.79 -70.58 8.93
N ALA A 17 -25.15 -69.88 9.98
CA ALA A 17 -25.29 -68.43 10.00
C ALA A 17 -23.91 -67.79 9.73
N ILE A 18 -22.82 -68.26 10.34
CA ILE A 18 -21.46 -67.77 10.10
C ILE A 18 -21.04 -68.00 8.63
N VAL A 19 -21.34 -69.19 8.07
CA VAL A 19 -21.03 -69.50 6.66
C VAL A 19 -21.81 -68.55 5.72
N ILE A 20 -23.08 -68.34 5.96
CA ILE A 20 -23.93 -67.44 5.19
C ILE A 20 -23.37 -65.99 5.28
N LEU A 21 -22.99 -65.56 6.48
CA LEU A 21 -22.46 -64.20 6.71
C LEU A 21 -21.10 -63.99 5.99
N THR A 22 -20.25 -65.05 6.02
CA THR A 22 -18.97 -65.01 5.29
C THR A 22 -19.12 -65.02 3.76
N LEU A 23 -20.08 -65.82 3.25
CA LEU A 23 -20.40 -65.85 1.82
C LEU A 23 -21.03 -64.53 1.35
N LEU A 24 -21.94 -63.96 2.11
CA LEU A 24 -22.53 -62.63 1.83
C LEU A 24 -21.46 -61.50 1.91
N GLY A 25 -20.59 -61.57 2.91
CA GLY A 25 -19.48 -60.64 3.05
C GLY A 25 -18.49 -60.72 1.88
N ASN A 26 -18.17 -61.95 1.43
CA ASN A 26 -17.27 -62.15 0.31
C ASN A 26 -17.91 -61.78 -1.04
N ALA A 27 -19.24 -62.09 -1.20
CA ALA A 27 -19.99 -61.65 -2.37
C ALA A 27 -20.09 -60.11 -2.46
N ALA A 28 -20.35 -59.42 -1.34
CA ALA A 28 -20.38 -57.97 -1.26
C ALA A 28 -19.01 -57.36 -1.53
N TRP A 29 -17.91 -57.99 -1.01
CA TRP A 29 -16.55 -57.58 -1.26
C TRP A 29 -16.18 -57.68 -2.75
N ASN A 30 -16.49 -58.85 -3.37
CA ASN A 30 -16.22 -59.08 -4.79
C ASN A 30 -17.10 -58.22 -5.72
N ALA A 31 -18.29 -57.86 -5.32
CA ALA A 31 -19.16 -56.91 -6.04
C ALA A 31 -18.63 -55.47 -6.00
N LEU A 32 -17.89 -55.10 -4.97
CA LEU A 32 -17.30 -53.74 -4.82
C LEU A 32 -15.94 -53.60 -5.49
N GLU A 33 -15.21 -54.71 -5.79
CA GLU A 33 -13.91 -54.69 -6.44
C GLU A 33 -13.91 -54.03 -7.83
N PRO A 34 -14.83 -54.34 -8.74
CA PRO A 34 -14.87 -53.70 -10.06
C PRO A 34 -15.16 -52.19 -9.98
N VAL A 35 -16.00 -51.78 -9.01
CA VAL A 35 -16.27 -50.36 -8.76
C VAL A 35 -15.04 -49.63 -8.22
N ARG A 36 -14.27 -50.27 -7.34
CA ARG A 36 -13.01 -49.71 -6.83
C ARG A 36 -11.93 -49.68 -7.90
N ALA A 37 -11.81 -50.69 -8.74
CA ALA A 37 -10.89 -50.76 -9.85
C ALA A 37 -11.19 -49.69 -10.91
N THR A 38 -12.44 -49.47 -11.27
CA THR A 38 -12.85 -48.43 -12.22
C THR A 38 -12.60 -47.05 -11.64
N ARG A 39 -12.85 -46.80 -10.37
CA ARG A 39 -12.51 -45.55 -9.69
C ARG A 39 -10.99 -45.27 -9.71
N ARG A 40 -10.18 -46.27 -9.36
CA ARG A 40 -8.70 -46.17 -9.39
C ARG A 40 -8.19 -45.85 -10.81
N TRP A 41 -8.76 -46.53 -11.81
CA TRP A 41 -8.41 -46.26 -13.21
C TRP A 41 -8.79 -44.86 -13.66
N LYS A 42 -10.01 -44.39 -13.35
CA LYS A 42 -10.44 -43.04 -13.64
C LYS A 42 -9.52 -41.99 -13.02
N LYS A 43 -9.16 -42.13 -11.75
CA LYS A 43 -8.21 -41.24 -11.06
C LYS A 43 -6.81 -41.27 -11.69
N ALA A 44 -6.30 -42.41 -12.11
CA ALA A 44 -5.01 -42.52 -12.81
C ALA A 44 -5.05 -41.85 -14.18
N VAL A 45 -6.15 -41.97 -14.92
CA VAL A 45 -6.37 -41.26 -16.19
C VAL A 45 -6.47 -39.78 -15.99
N ALA A 46 -7.23 -39.33 -15.00
CA ALA A 46 -7.35 -37.90 -14.67
C ALA A 46 -6.01 -37.28 -14.24
N ALA A 47 -5.19 -38.01 -13.47
CA ALA A 47 -3.84 -37.54 -13.12
C ALA A 47 -2.91 -37.39 -14.35
N ARG A 48 -3.02 -38.34 -15.31
CA ARG A 48 -2.31 -38.19 -16.59
C ARG A 48 -2.80 -37.00 -17.41
N ARG A 49 -4.13 -36.80 -17.49
CA ARG A 49 -4.74 -35.66 -18.17
C ARG A 49 -4.30 -34.34 -17.54
N LEU A 50 -4.30 -34.25 -16.20
CA LEU A 50 -3.82 -33.08 -15.48
C LEU A 50 -2.37 -32.72 -15.84
N ARG A 51 -1.48 -33.76 -15.79
CA ARG A 51 -0.07 -33.57 -16.17
C ARG A 51 0.07 -33.14 -17.63
N SER A 52 -0.61 -33.82 -18.56
CA SER A 52 -0.53 -33.49 -19.99
C SER A 52 -1.14 -32.13 -20.26
N GLY A 53 -2.27 -31.77 -19.63
CA GLY A 53 -2.90 -30.47 -19.75
C GLY A 53 -2.00 -29.34 -19.26
N PHE A 54 -1.31 -29.54 -18.13
CA PHE A 54 -0.32 -28.59 -17.64
C PHE A 54 0.85 -28.40 -18.62
N LEU A 55 1.37 -29.47 -19.20
CA LEU A 55 2.45 -29.36 -20.20
C LEU A 55 1.97 -28.62 -21.46
N GLN A 56 0.75 -28.93 -21.96
CA GLN A 56 0.18 -28.21 -23.11
C GLN A 56 -0.03 -26.72 -22.81
N LEU A 57 -0.39 -26.37 -21.57
CA LEU A 57 -0.53 -24.97 -21.15
C LEU A 57 0.83 -24.25 -21.22
N VAL A 58 1.91 -24.91 -20.77
CA VAL A 58 3.27 -24.35 -20.83
C VAL A 58 3.77 -24.23 -22.28
N ASP A 59 3.39 -25.18 -23.14
CA ASP A 59 3.73 -25.18 -24.57
C ASP A 59 2.91 -24.17 -25.39
N GLY A 60 1.93 -23.46 -24.77
CA GLY A 60 1.09 -22.48 -25.44
C GLY A 60 -0.08 -23.08 -26.22
N GLU A 61 -0.36 -24.38 -26.07
CA GLU A 61 -1.46 -25.09 -26.75
C GLU A 61 -2.76 -25.01 -25.91
N GLN A 62 -3.32 -23.80 -25.79
CA GLN A 62 -4.38 -23.47 -24.82
C GLN A 62 -5.66 -24.32 -24.97
N GLU A 63 -6.14 -24.53 -26.20
CA GLU A 63 -7.34 -25.35 -26.43
C GLU A 63 -7.19 -26.82 -26.05
N LYS A 64 -5.99 -27.38 -26.28
CA LYS A 64 -5.73 -28.77 -25.89
C LYS A 64 -5.55 -28.88 -24.37
N ALA A 65 -4.89 -27.90 -23.76
CA ALA A 65 -4.72 -27.79 -22.33
C ALA A 65 -6.09 -27.74 -21.64
N GLU A 66 -6.97 -26.83 -22.05
CA GLU A 66 -8.31 -26.65 -21.49
C GLU A 66 -9.10 -27.98 -21.50
N ARG A 67 -9.21 -28.66 -22.64
CA ARG A 67 -9.94 -29.94 -22.78
C ARG A 67 -9.41 -31.00 -21.83
N LEU A 68 -8.09 -31.13 -21.68
CA LEU A 68 -7.46 -32.13 -20.81
C LEU A 68 -7.68 -31.77 -19.33
N LEU A 69 -7.61 -30.49 -18.98
CA LEU A 69 -7.72 -30.00 -17.60
C LEU A 69 -9.19 -30.07 -17.12
N VAL A 70 -10.17 -29.75 -17.96
CA VAL A 70 -11.59 -29.93 -17.64
C VAL A 70 -11.90 -31.38 -17.34
N ALA A 71 -11.48 -32.32 -18.23
CA ALA A 71 -11.68 -33.74 -18.01
C ALA A 71 -10.91 -34.30 -16.78
N ALA A 72 -9.82 -33.65 -16.37
CA ALA A 72 -9.13 -33.98 -15.14
C ALA A 72 -9.84 -33.44 -13.89
N GLY A 73 -10.53 -32.29 -13.99
CA GLY A 73 -11.29 -31.68 -12.90
C GLY A 73 -12.57 -32.48 -12.53
N GLU A 74 -13.21 -33.09 -13.52
CA GLU A 74 -14.42 -33.89 -13.33
C GLU A 74 -14.15 -35.20 -12.59
N ASP A 75 -13.08 -35.92 -12.96
CA ASP A 75 -12.84 -37.31 -12.52
C ASP A 75 -11.67 -37.46 -11.53
N GLY A 76 -10.91 -36.41 -11.27
CA GLY A 76 -9.62 -36.46 -10.58
C GLY A 76 -9.64 -36.26 -9.07
N ASP A 77 -8.50 -36.57 -8.43
CA ASP A 77 -8.28 -36.31 -6.99
C ASP A 77 -7.84 -34.84 -6.72
N TRP A 78 -7.57 -34.08 -7.74
CA TRP A 78 -7.05 -32.70 -7.67
C TRP A 78 -7.96 -31.71 -8.44
N PRO A 79 -9.30 -31.73 -8.19
CA PRO A 79 -10.24 -30.93 -8.98
C PRO A 79 -9.94 -29.43 -8.88
N LEU A 80 -9.58 -28.93 -7.70
CA LEU A 80 -9.21 -27.52 -7.51
C LEU A 80 -8.09 -27.10 -8.45
N LEU A 81 -6.99 -27.86 -8.51
CA LEU A 81 -5.86 -27.54 -9.38
C LEU A 81 -6.24 -27.61 -10.86
N ALA A 82 -6.99 -28.63 -11.25
CA ALA A 82 -7.42 -28.82 -12.63
C ALA A 82 -8.31 -27.65 -13.10
N TRP A 83 -9.30 -27.25 -12.28
CA TRP A 83 -10.19 -26.13 -12.59
C TRP A 83 -9.46 -24.79 -12.65
N LEU A 84 -8.48 -24.56 -11.75
CA LEU A 84 -7.67 -23.33 -11.80
C LEU A 84 -6.82 -23.24 -13.07
N LEU A 85 -6.20 -24.36 -13.48
CA LEU A 85 -5.42 -24.39 -14.73
C LEU A 85 -6.32 -24.31 -15.97
N ALA A 86 -7.52 -24.90 -15.95
CA ALA A 86 -8.49 -24.77 -17.01
C ALA A 86 -8.96 -23.30 -17.16
N ALA A 87 -9.16 -22.61 -16.02
CA ALA A 87 -9.51 -21.19 -16.03
C ALA A 87 -8.38 -20.33 -16.62
N GLU A 88 -7.12 -20.65 -16.34
CA GLU A 88 -5.95 -19.99 -16.95
C GLU A 88 -5.94 -20.19 -18.46
N ALA A 89 -6.10 -21.45 -18.92
CA ALA A 89 -6.15 -21.78 -20.34
C ALA A 89 -7.29 -21.06 -21.07
N ALA A 90 -8.46 -20.94 -20.47
CA ALA A 90 -9.60 -20.23 -21.03
C ALA A 90 -9.38 -18.70 -21.06
N GLN A 91 -8.73 -18.14 -20.02
CA GLN A 91 -8.40 -16.72 -19.95
C GLN A 91 -7.43 -16.33 -21.07
N GLU A 92 -6.40 -17.15 -21.32
CA GLU A 92 -5.44 -16.90 -22.41
C GLU A 92 -6.04 -17.01 -23.81
N GLN A 93 -7.20 -17.69 -23.94
CA GLN A 93 -8.00 -17.74 -25.16
C GLN A 93 -9.02 -16.59 -25.24
N GLU A 94 -8.99 -15.64 -24.28
CA GLU A 94 -9.97 -14.56 -24.16
C GLU A 94 -11.43 -15.08 -23.93
N ASN A 95 -11.57 -16.36 -23.54
CA ASN A 95 -12.87 -16.97 -23.23
C ASN A 95 -13.27 -16.74 -21.76
N VAL A 96 -13.70 -15.51 -21.48
CA VAL A 96 -14.03 -15.05 -20.10
C VAL A 96 -15.15 -15.89 -19.48
N GLU A 97 -16.16 -16.30 -20.26
CA GLU A 97 -17.29 -17.10 -19.74
C GLU A 97 -16.85 -18.48 -19.28
N ALA A 98 -16.00 -19.15 -20.06
CA ALA A 98 -15.46 -20.45 -19.68
C ALA A 98 -14.55 -20.32 -18.46
N SER A 99 -13.67 -19.31 -18.43
CA SER A 99 -12.80 -19.01 -17.31
C SER A 99 -13.61 -18.82 -16.01
N GLN A 100 -14.67 -18.03 -16.03
CA GLN A 100 -15.54 -17.80 -14.88
C GLN A 100 -16.19 -19.10 -14.39
N ARG A 101 -16.75 -19.91 -15.27
CA ARG A 101 -17.34 -21.21 -14.91
C ARG A 101 -16.33 -22.14 -14.23
N TYR A 102 -15.10 -22.18 -14.73
CA TYR A 102 -14.06 -23.02 -14.13
C TYR A 102 -13.62 -22.50 -12.75
N LEU A 103 -13.56 -21.18 -12.56
CA LEU A 103 -13.30 -20.59 -11.25
C LEU A 103 -14.45 -20.82 -10.26
N GLU A 104 -15.70 -20.88 -10.72
CA GLU A 104 -16.84 -21.27 -9.89
C GLU A 104 -16.72 -22.73 -9.45
N ASN A 105 -16.38 -23.65 -10.36
CA ASN A 105 -16.13 -25.05 -10.03
C ASN A 105 -14.95 -25.21 -9.04
N ALA A 106 -13.92 -24.39 -9.17
CA ALA A 106 -12.80 -24.35 -8.23
C ALA A 106 -13.19 -23.85 -6.84
N SER A 107 -14.29 -23.11 -6.70
CA SER A 107 -14.75 -22.46 -5.47
C SER A 107 -15.60 -23.37 -4.58
N SER A 108 -15.51 -24.68 -4.71
CA SER A 108 -16.34 -25.67 -4.00
C SER A 108 -16.16 -25.66 -2.47
N ASP A 109 -15.01 -25.24 -1.98
CA ASP A 109 -14.69 -25.13 -0.56
C ASP A 109 -14.07 -23.76 -0.23
N ARG A 110 -13.87 -23.47 1.06
CA ARG A 110 -13.29 -22.20 1.52
C ARG A 110 -11.90 -21.94 0.96
N ARG A 111 -11.10 -22.98 0.78
CA ARG A 111 -9.75 -22.85 0.21
C ARG A 111 -9.80 -22.53 -1.28
N GLY A 112 -10.67 -23.23 -1.99
CA GLY A 112 -10.97 -22.97 -3.40
C GLY A 112 -11.47 -21.55 -3.63
N GLN A 113 -12.41 -21.07 -2.82
CA GLN A 113 -12.90 -19.70 -2.88
C GLN A 113 -11.78 -18.65 -2.78
N LEU A 114 -10.81 -18.85 -1.86
CA LEU A 114 -9.69 -17.91 -1.71
C LEU A 114 -8.76 -17.92 -2.92
N VAL A 115 -8.46 -19.11 -3.48
CA VAL A 115 -7.52 -19.22 -4.61
C VAL A 115 -8.19 -18.77 -5.90
N ALA A 116 -9.41 -19.21 -6.17
CA ALA A 116 -10.17 -18.80 -7.34
C ALA A 116 -10.45 -17.29 -7.35
N GLY A 117 -10.81 -16.72 -6.18
CA GLY A 117 -11.01 -15.29 -6.04
C GLY A 117 -9.72 -14.49 -6.29
N LEU A 118 -8.56 -14.96 -5.83
CA LEU A 118 -7.27 -14.34 -6.16
C LEU A 118 -6.98 -14.41 -7.67
N MET A 119 -7.34 -15.50 -8.35
CA MET A 119 -7.21 -15.59 -9.80
C MET A 119 -8.17 -14.65 -10.51
N LYS A 120 -9.45 -14.57 -10.08
CA LYS A 120 -10.41 -13.59 -10.61
C LYS A 120 -9.88 -12.16 -10.51
N ALA A 121 -9.34 -11.80 -9.34
CA ALA A 121 -8.76 -10.48 -9.14
C ALA A 121 -7.55 -10.23 -10.05
N ARG A 122 -6.69 -11.24 -10.26
CA ARG A 122 -5.56 -11.15 -11.19
C ARG A 122 -6.04 -10.95 -12.63
N PHE A 123 -6.94 -11.78 -13.11
CA PHE A 123 -7.50 -11.67 -14.46
C PHE A 123 -8.15 -10.30 -14.69
N ALA A 124 -8.92 -9.81 -13.72
CA ALA A 124 -9.49 -8.48 -13.80
C ALA A 124 -8.43 -7.36 -13.89
N LEU A 125 -7.26 -7.53 -13.25
CA LEU A 125 -6.15 -6.57 -13.39
C LEU A 125 -5.48 -6.67 -14.75
N ASP A 126 -5.25 -7.89 -15.25
CA ASP A 126 -4.62 -8.15 -16.55
C ASP A 126 -5.50 -7.63 -17.69
N ASP A 127 -6.82 -7.74 -17.56
CA ASP A 127 -7.83 -7.24 -18.51
C ASP A 127 -8.10 -5.73 -18.37
N GLY A 128 -7.47 -5.03 -17.44
CA GLY A 128 -7.63 -3.59 -17.23
C GLY A 128 -8.90 -3.20 -16.47
N TYR A 129 -9.48 -4.09 -15.67
CA TYR A 129 -10.64 -3.84 -14.79
C TYR A 129 -10.26 -3.76 -13.30
N PRO A 130 -9.46 -2.77 -12.88
CA PRO A 130 -8.93 -2.70 -11.51
C PRO A 130 -10.02 -2.52 -10.45
N GLU A 131 -11.17 -1.95 -10.81
CA GLU A 131 -12.31 -1.78 -9.89
C GLU A 131 -12.95 -3.14 -9.54
N GLN A 132 -13.07 -4.05 -10.51
CA GLN A 132 -13.54 -5.41 -10.25
C GLN A 132 -12.57 -6.17 -9.36
N ALA A 133 -11.27 -6.07 -9.66
CA ALA A 133 -10.23 -6.66 -8.81
C ALA A 133 -10.29 -6.13 -7.38
N ARG A 134 -10.54 -4.84 -7.19
CA ARG A 134 -10.68 -4.21 -5.87
C ARG A 134 -11.86 -4.79 -5.09
N GLN A 135 -13.01 -4.96 -5.74
CA GLN A 135 -14.21 -5.53 -5.12
C GLN A 135 -13.98 -6.98 -4.70
N GLU A 136 -13.42 -7.81 -5.57
CA GLU A 136 -13.09 -9.20 -5.26
C GLU A 136 -12.09 -9.30 -4.10
N LEU A 137 -11.02 -8.52 -4.13
CA LEU A 137 -10.01 -8.51 -3.07
C LEU A 137 -10.56 -8.03 -1.72
N LYS A 138 -11.51 -7.10 -1.72
CA LYS A 138 -12.21 -6.68 -0.50
C LYS A 138 -12.95 -7.84 0.13
N VAL A 139 -13.75 -8.58 -0.66
CA VAL A 139 -14.49 -9.76 -0.19
C VAL A 139 -13.53 -10.81 0.34
N LEU A 140 -12.44 -11.09 -0.38
CA LEU A 140 -11.42 -12.05 0.05
C LEU A 140 -10.71 -11.61 1.33
N ALA A 141 -10.43 -10.33 1.48
CA ALA A 141 -9.82 -9.79 2.68
C ALA A 141 -10.73 -9.95 3.89
N ASP A 142 -12.05 -9.84 3.73
CA ASP A 142 -13.01 -10.06 4.81
C ASP A 142 -13.17 -11.55 5.13
N LEU A 143 -13.16 -12.42 4.13
CA LEU A 143 -13.20 -13.86 4.31
C LEU A 143 -11.94 -14.42 4.99
N ALA A 144 -10.77 -13.86 4.68
CA ALA A 144 -9.48 -14.31 5.19
C ALA A 144 -8.62 -13.13 5.75
N PRO A 145 -9.03 -12.53 6.89
CA PRO A 145 -8.48 -11.27 7.41
C PRO A 145 -7.00 -11.32 7.84
N ARG A 146 -6.39 -12.51 7.88
CA ARG A 146 -4.99 -12.72 8.21
C ARG A 146 -4.15 -13.23 7.04
N ASN A 147 -4.74 -13.42 5.88
CA ASN A 147 -4.02 -13.92 4.72
C ASN A 147 -3.12 -12.82 4.14
N LYS A 148 -1.80 -13.01 4.32
CA LYS A 148 -0.79 -12.04 3.91
C LYS A 148 -0.82 -11.74 2.41
N ARG A 149 -1.04 -12.76 1.56
CA ARG A 149 -1.06 -12.58 0.10
C ARG A 149 -2.23 -11.70 -0.32
N ILE A 150 -3.43 -12.02 0.16
CA ILE A 150 -4.65 -11.24 -0.14
C ILE A 150 -4.50 -9.80 0.33
N LEU A 151 -4.07 -9.59 1.59
CA LEU A 151 -3.91 -8.24 2.14
C LEU A 151 -2.87 -7.41 1.36
N ARG A 152 -1.78 -8.04 0.92
CA ARG A 152 -0.74 -7.36 0.12
C ARG A 152 -1.28 -6.97 -1.25
N THR A 153 -1.87 -7.92 -1.98
CA THR A 153 -2.42 -7.64 -3.31
C THR A 153 -3.52 -6.58 -3.24
N TYR A 154 -4.37 -6.64 -2.21
CA TYR A 154 -5.40 -5.62 -2.01
C TYR A 154 -4.81 -4.23 -1.75
N ALA A 155 -3.77 -4.12 -0.91
CA ALA A 155 -3.08 -2.86 -0.68
C ALA A 155 -2.42 -2.31 -1.94
N GLU A 156 -1.81 -3.17 -2.77
CA GLU A 156 -1.19 -2.78 -4.05
C GLU A 156 -2.24 -2.25 -5.05
N VAL A 157 -3.40 -2.88 -5.12
CA VAL A 157 -4.51 -2.39 -5.96
C VAL A 157 -5.04 -1.04 -5.46
N LEU A 158 -5.24 -0.89 -4.16
CA LEU A 158 -5.67 0.39 -3.57
C LEU A 158 -4.65 1.52 -3.81
N GLU A 159 -3.35 1.21 -3.72
CA GLU A 159 -2.29 2.18 -4.04
C GLU A 159 -2.31 2.59 -5.52
N SER A 160 -2.47 1.64 -6.44
CA SER A 160 -2.51 1.92 -7.88
C SER A 160 -3.73 2.77 -8.27
N GLN A 161 -4.87 2.54 -7.63
CA GLN A 161 -6.11 3.31 -7.82
C GLN A 161 -6.12 4.62 -7.04
N LYS A 162 -5.13 4.86 -6.16
CA LYS A 162 -5.09 6.00 -5.24
C LYS A 162 -6.31 6.05 -4.29
N ASP A 163 -6.89 4.89 -3.97
CA ASP A 163 -7.96 4.80 -2.97
C ASP A 163 -7.36 4.87 -1.55
N TRP A 164 -6.90 6.07 -1.20
CA TRP A 164 -6.22 6.31 0.08
C TRP A 164 -7.12 6.06 1.29
N PRO A 165 -8.42 6.42 1.27
CA PRO A 165 -9.33 6.11 2.37
C PRO A 165 -9.40 4.62 2.68
N ALA A 166 -9.60 3.78 1.66
CA ALA A 166 -9.66 2.33 1.83
C ALA A 166 -8.30 1.76 2.27
N LEU A 167 -7.19 2.29 1.74
CA LEU A 167 -5.85 1.88 2.16
C LEU A 167 -5.57 2.23 3.62
N CYS A 168 -5.91 3.44 4.08
CA CYS A 168 -5.79 3.83 5.48
C CYS A 168 -6.62 2.92 6.41
N ALA A 169 -7.84 2.56 6.00
CA ALA A 169 -8.69 1.62 6.74
C ALA A 169 -8.09 0.20 6.78
N LEU A 170 -7.33 -0.21 5.76
CA LEU A 170 -6.67 -1.52 5.70
C LEU A 170 -5.39 -1.59 6.55
N MET A 171 -4.75 -0.45 6.87
CA MET A 171 -3.46 -0.40 7.56
C MET A 171 -3.40 -1.20 8.87
N PRO A 172 -4.39 -1.17 9.78
CA PRO A 172 -4.33 -1.95 11.02
C PRO A 172 -4.24 -3.46 10.77
N ARG A 173 -4.85 -3.96 9.68
CA ARG A 173 -4.80 -5.39 9.28
C ARG A 173 -3.43 -5.73 8.69
N LEU A 174 -2.88 -4.87 7.85
CA LEU A 174 -1.53 -5.02 7.27
C LEU A 174 -0.46 -5.03 8.37
N LYS A 175 -0.51 -4.10 9.32
CA LYS A 175 0.44 -4.04 10.43
C LYS A 175 0.41 -5.29 11.31
N ARG A 176 -0.78 -5.82 11.61
CA ARG A 176 -0.92 -7.11 12.33
C ARG A 176 -0.34 -8.29 11.54
N ALA A 177 -0.48 -8.28 10.21
CA ALA A 177 -0.03 -9.38 9.36
C ALA A 177 1.48 -9.35 9.09
N PHE A 178 2.06 -8.17 8.87
CA PHE A 178 3.45 -8.00 8.42
C PHE A 178 4.39 -7.42 9.48
N GLY A 179 3.86 -6.87 10.55
CA GLY A 179 4.60 -6.15 11.60
C GLY A 179 4.60 -4.64 11.35
N GLU A 180 4.62 -3.87 12.43
CA GLU A 180 4.47 -2.41 12.39
C GLU A 180 5.55 -1.71 11.56
N GLY A 181 6.82 -2.08 11.74
CA GLY A 181 7.94 -1.41 11.08
C GLY A 181 7.95 -1.55 9.55
N LYS A 182 7.45 -2.66 9.00
CA LYS A 182 7.45 -2.91 7.55
C LYS A 182 6.44 -2.05 6.80
N GLU A 183 5.31 -1.75 7.42
CA GLU A 183 4.20 -1.01 6.80
C GLU A 183 4.23 0.50 7.14
N SER A 184 5.14 0.97 7.99
CA SER A 184 5.21 2.37 8.43
C SER A 184 5.36 3.37 7.28
N ARG A 185 6.14 3.04 6.26
CA ARG A 185 6.33 3.91 5.08
C ARG A 185 5.07 4.00 4.23
N ARG A 186 4.36 2.87 4.05
CA ARG A 186 3.09 2.79 3.30
C ARG A 186 2.01 3.58 4.03
N GLU A 187 1.88 3.38 5.33
CA GLU A 187 0.94 4.09 6.18
C GLU A 187 1.15 5.61 6.11
N ARG A 188 2.38 6.07 6.31
CA ARG A 188 2.72 7.50 6.19
C ARG A 188 2.36 8.06 4.82
N ARG A 189 2.70 7.35 3.74
CA ARG A 189 2.38 7.77 2.38
C ARG A 189 0.88 7.88 2.15
N ALA A 190 0.11 6.87 2.59
CA ALA A 190 -1.33 6.84 2.44
C ALA A 190 -2.00 8.02 3.17
N TRP A 191 -1.64 8.26 4.43
CA TRP A 191 -2.18 9.38 5.19
C TRP A 191 -1.77 10.74 4.63
N LEU A 192 -0.53 10.92 4.18
CA LEU A 192 -0.09 12.15 3.51
C LEU A 192 -0.87 12.41 2.22
N ALA A 193 -1.05 11.38 1.41
CA ALA A 193 -1.79 11.49 0.15
C ALA A 193 -3.27 11.82 0.40
N LEU A 194 -3.89 11.20 1.39
CA LEU A 194 -5.28 11.48 1.78
C LEU A 194 -5.46 12.91 2.31
N LEU A 195 -4.55 13.39 3.17
CA LEU A 195 -4.55 14.78 3.63
C LEU A 195 -4.38 15.77 2.47
N GLN A 196 -3.48 15.47 1.54
CA GLN A 196 -3.24 16.30 0.36
C GLN A 196 -4.46 16.33 -0.58
N GLU A 197 -5.08 15.19 -0.82
CA GLU A 197 -6.30 15.10 -1.64
C GLU A 197 -7.44 15.88 -0.99
N THR A 198 -7.66 15.72 0.31
CA THR A 198 -8.67 16.47 1.06
C THR A 198 -8.44 17.97 0.98
N ALA A 199 -7.19 18.42 1.14
CA ALA A 199 -6.84 19.84 1.05
C ALA A 199 -7.05 20.43 -0.36
N ARG A 200 -6.93 19.61 -1.42
CA ARG A 200 -7.02 20.03 -2.83
C ARG A 200 -8.33 19.68 -3.51
N LYS A 201 -9.28 19.06 -2.80
CA LYS A 201 -10.51 18.51 -3.40
C LYS A 201 -11.25 19.57 -4.22
N PRO A 202 -11.42 19.36 -5.55
CA PRO A 202 -12.23 20.26 -6.37
C PRO A 202 -13.71 20.08 -6.01
N GLY A 203 -14.47 21.16 -5.98
CA GLY A 203 -15.92 21.12 -5.74
C GLY A 203 -16.39 21.72 -4.42
N PHE A 204 -15.51 21.90 -3.43
CA PHE A 204 -15.78 22.84 -2.34
C PHE A 204 -15.27 24.22 -2.78
N ASN A 205 -16.20 25.09 -3.21
CA ASN A 205 -15.87 26.50 -3.50
C ASN A 205 -15.46 27.27 -2.25
N ASP A 206 -15.52 26.63 -1.08
CA ASP A 206 -15.25 27.24 0.20
C ASP A 206 -14.00 26.63 0.86
N ALA A 207 -12.99 27.45 1.11
CA ALA A 207 -11.80 27.09 1.85
C ALA A 207 -12.12 26.60 3.27
N ASP A 208 -13.18 27.14 3.87
CA ASP A 208 -13.61 26.79 5.22
C ASP A 208 -14.13 25.36 5.30
N GLY A 209 -14.91 24.91 4.33
CA GLY A 209 -15.39 23.54 4.25
C GLY A 209 -14.24 22.52 4.12
N ARG A 210 -13.27 22.79 3.24
CA ARG A 210 -12.07 21.95 3.09
C ARG A 210 -11.22 21.92 4.35
N ARG A 211 -11.08 23.07 5.03
CA ARG A 211 -10.36 23.17 6.29
C ARG A 211 -11.03 22.34 7.39
N GLU A 212 -12.34 22.34 7.47
CA GLU A 212 -13.08 21.55 8.46
C GLU A 212 -12.99 20.03 8.17
N GLU A 213 -13.10 19.62 6.90
CA GLU A 213 -12.86 18.23 6.50
C GLU A 213 -11.42 17.77 6.84
N LEU A 214 -10.44 18.62 6.54
CA LEU A 214 -9.04 18.35 6.86
C LEU A 214 -8.83 18.19 8.39
N ARG A 215 -9.50 19.01 9.21
CA ARG A 215 -9.47 18.88 10.67
C ARG A 215 -10.12 17.60 11.18
N LYS A 216 -11.24 17.19 10.57
CA LYS A 216 -11.90 15.92 10.90
C LYS A 216 -10.96 14.75 10.56
N LEU A 217 -10.42 14.76 9.36
CA LEU A 217 -9.48 13.73 8.95
C LEU A 217 -8.25 13.64 9.86
N TRP A 218 -7.72 14.79 10.31
CA TRP A 218 -6.59 14.79 11.23
C TRP A 218 -6.87 14.10 12.55
N LYS A 219 -8.13 14.12 13.04
CA LYS A 219 -8.52 13.39 14.27
C LYS A 219 -8.32 11.88 14.12
N ASP A 220 -8.54 11.35 12.92
CA ASP A 220 -8.44 9.92 12.60
C ASP A 220 -7.00 9.46 12.32
N VAL A 221 -6.07 10.39 12.08
CA VAL A 221 -4.64 10.07 11.89
C VAL A 221 -4.09 9.39 13.15
N PRO A 222 -3.36 8.27 13.03
CA PRO A 222 -2.75 7.58 14.16
C PRO A 222 -1.81 8.47 14.99
N VAL A 223 -1.80 8.29 16.30
CA VAL A 223 -1.04 9.14 17.25
C VAL A 223 0.46 9.18 16.92
N HIS A 224 1.05 8.04 16.54
CA HIS A 224 2.47 7.98 16.18
C HIS A 224 2.79 8.82 14.94
N LEU A 225 1.84 8.99 14.00
CA LEU A 225 2.01 9.86 12.83
C LEU A 225 1.74 11.33 13.19
N LYS A 226 0.86 11.62 14.16
CA LYS A 226 0.67 12.98 14.69
C LYS A 226 1.92 13.51 15.42
N ASN A 227 2.77 12.60 15.89
CA ASN A 227 4.04 12.95 16.53
C ASN A 227 5.22 12.98 15.52
N ASP A 228 5.01 12.61 14.25
CA ASP A 228 6.04 12.72 13.21
C ASP A 228 6.13 14.17 12.69
N PRO A 229 7.26 14.88 12.89
CA PRO A 229 7.39 16.28 12.47
C PRO A 229 7.12 16.50 10.98
N ALA A 230 7.46 15.54 10.11
CA ALA A 230 7.18 15.66 8.69
C ALA A 230 5.67 15.61 8.38
N MET A 231 4.91 14.81 9.11
CA MET A 231 3.45 14.75 9.01
C MET A 231 2.83 16.05 9.53
N VAL A 232 3.28 16.51 10.69
CA VAL A 232 2.84 17.77 11.30
C VAL A 232 3.09 18.95 10.37
N ALA A 233 4.30 19.07 9.80
CA ALA A 233 4.65 20.14 8.87
C ALA A 233 3.73 20.17 7.63
N ARG A 234 3.42 19.00 7.07
CA ARG A 234 2.51 18.89 5.91
C ARG A 234 1.08 19.27 6.26
N TYR A 235 0.55 18.74 7.36
CA TYR A 235 -0.81 19.07 7.80
C TYR A 235 -0.94 20.55 8.16
N ALA A 236 0.00 21.12 8.92
CA ALA A 236 0.01 22.53 9.27
C ALA A 236 0.15 23.42 8.03
N GLY A 237 0.97 23.00 7.04
CA GLY A 237 1.07 23.70 5.76
C GLY A 237 -0.24 23.73 4.97
N PHE A 238 -0.99 22.61 4.93
CA PHE A 238 -2.31 22.57 4.30
C PHE A 238 -3.32 23.45 5.05
N LEU A 239 -3.30 23.42 6.39
CA LEU A 239 -4.14 24.33 7.20
C LEU A 239 -3.85 25.80 6.89
N ALA A 240 -2.57 26.19 6.83
CA ALA A 240 -2.15 27.55 6.52
C ALA A 240 -2.66 28.00 5.15
N GLN A 241 -2.47 27.16 4.11
CA GLN A 241 -2.96 27.43 2.75
C GLN A 241 -4.48 27.59 2.64
N LEU A 242 -5.23 26.98 3.56
CA LEU A 242 -6.70 27.10 3.65
C LEU A 242 -7.15 28.21 4.61
N GLY A 243 -6.29 29.16 4.98
CA GLY A 243 -6.63 30.26 5.89
C GLY A 243 -6.84 29.80 7.34
N GLY A 244 -6.18 28.74 7.76
CA GLY A 244 -6.18 28.22 9.12
C GLY A 244 -4.87 28.52 9.87
N GLY A 245 -4.23 29.64 9.62
CA GLY A 245 -2.90 29.98 10.12
C GLY A 245 -2.78 29.96 11.64
N LYS A 246 -3.78 30.43 12.37
CA LYS A 246 -3.79 30.34 13.85
C LYS A 246 -3.71 28.88 14.31
N GLY A 247 -4.44 27.98 13.67
CA GLY A 247 -4.39 26.54 13.97
C GLY A 247 -3.04 25.93 13.61
N ALA A 248 -2.49 26.28 12.45
CA ALA A 248 -1.17 25.83 11.99
C ALA A 248 -0.06 26.30 12.95
N LEU A 249 -0.05 27.58 13.33
CA LEU A 249 0.92 28.16 14.25
C LEU A 249 0.86 27.49 15.64
N ASN A 250 -0.35 27.29 16.19
CA ASN A 250 -0.49 26.64 17.48
C ASN A 250 0.02 25.18 17.45
N LEU A 251 -0.28 24.45 16.39
CA LEU A 251 0.22 23.07 16.22
C LEU A 251 1.75 23.01 16.13
N VAL A 252 2.34 23.92 15.37
CA VAL A 252 3.82 24.02 15.25
C VAL A 252 4.43 24.37 16.61
N ARG A 253 3.89 25.37 17.33
CA ARG A 253 4.36 25.74 18.65
C ARG A 253 4.27 24.60 19.66
N GLU A 254 3.13 23.91 19.69
CA GLU A 254 2.91 22.77 20.59
C GLU A 254 3.92 21.65 20.32
N HIS A 255 4.22 21.37 19.05
CA HIS A 255 5.19 20.34 18.70
C HIS A 255 6.62 20.76 19.08
N LEU A 256 7.04 21.98 18.71
CA LEU A 256 8.37 22.51 18.99
C LEU A 256 8.64 22.69 20.50
N SER A 257 7.61 22.88 21.31
CA SER A 257 7.76 22.95 22.79
C SER A 257 8.09 21.58 23.41
N ARG A 258 7.72 20.47 22.73
CA ARG A 258 8.04 19.10 23.19
C ARG A 258 9.38 18.62 22.62
N GLU A 259 9.55 18.78 21.33
CA GLU A 259 10.73 18.35 20.59
C GLU A 259 11.00 19.31 19.43
N TRP A 260 12.22 19.84 19.37
CA TRP A 260 12.61 20.75 18.32
C TRP A 260 12.87 20.01 17.02
N ASP A 261 12.30 20.51 15.90
CA ASP A 261 12.55 19.99 14.56
C ASP A 261 12.58 21.13 13.53
N ASP A 262 13.67 21.21 12.77
CA ASP A 262 13.92 22.27 11.79
C ASP A 262 12.98 22.24 10.57
N ARG A 263 12.16 21.19 10.42
CA ARG A 263 11.13 21.09 9.37
C ARG A 263 9.88 21.90 9.66
N LEU A 264 9.68 22.33 10.90
CA LEU A 264 8.45 22.99 11.34
C LEU A 264 8.46 24.50 11.16
N PRO A 265 9.52 25.26 11.47
CA PRO A 265 9.55 26.71 11.28
C PRO A 265 9.13 27.16 9.86
N PRO A 266 9.54 26.49 8.76
CA PRO A 266 9.16 26.88 7.40
C PRO A 266 7.64 26.87 7.11
N VAL A 267 6.84 26.20 7.94
CA VAL A 267 5.37 26.22 7.81
C VAL A 267 4.83 27.64 7.94
N LEU A 268 5.47 28.50 8.75
CA LEU A 268 5.04 29.87 8.97
C LEU A 268 5.09 30.71 7.69
N GLU A 269 5.91 30.33 6.72
CA GLU A 269 5.98 30.98 5.41
C GLU A 269 4.67 30.89 4.61
N ALA A 270 3.87 29.85 4.86
CA ALA A 270 2.61 29.60 4.18
C ALA A 270 1.40 30.26 4.86
N ILE A 271 1.60 30.92 6.00
CA ILE A 271 0.54 31.60 6.74
C ILE A 271 0.34 33.02 6.17
N ASP A 272 -0.86 33.31 5.69
CA ASP A 272 -1.22 34.61 5.14
C ASP A 272 -2.33 35.32 5.94
N ASP A 273 -3.02 34.61 6.85
CA ASP A 273 -4.12 35.11 7.70
C ASP A 273 -3.65 35.63 9.09
N ILE A 274 -2.34 35.67 9.32
CA ILE A 274 -1.68 36.29 10.49
C ILE A 274 -0.73 37.37 9.98
N SER A 275 -0.65 38.48 10.72
CA SER A 275 0.25 39.54 10.30
C SER A 275 1.71 39.07 10.25
N PRO A 276 2.49 39.46 9.24
CA PRO A 276 3.91 39.10 9.18
C PRO A 276 4.70 39.57 10.43
N ASP A 277 4.30 40.69 11.05
CA ASP A 277 4.95 41.20 12.26
C ASP A 277 4.74 40.26 13.46
N ASP A 278 3.52 39.72 13.62
CA ASP A 278 3.23 38.75 14.67
C ASP A 278 4.00 37.43 14.45
N LEU A 279 4.13 37.00 13.19
CA LEU A 279 4.93 35.83 12.84
C LEU A 279 6.42 36.05 13.09
N LEU A 280 6.93 37.26 12.78
CA LEU A 280 8.31 37.64 13.09
C LEU A 280 8.60 37.63 14.57
N GLN A 281 7.69 38.14 15.39
CA GLN A 281 7.85 38.12 16.84
C GLN A 281 7.99 36.69 17.39
N VAL A 282 7.24 35.72 16.81
CA VAL A 282 7.35 34.30 17.14
C VAL A 282 8.74 33.76 16.75
N LEU A 283 9.19 34.04 15.53
CA LEU A 283 10.46 33.58 15.01
C LEU A 283 11.64 34.22 15.76
N GLU A 284 11.58 35.49 16.10
CA GLU A 284 12.56 36.18 16.93
C GLU A 284 12.61 35.58 18.35
N GLY A 285 11.48 35.17 18.91
CA GLY A 285 11.43 34.42 20.17
C GLY A 285 12.18 33.08 20.08
N TRP A 286 12.01 32.34 18.99
CA TRP A 286 12.76 31.09 18.80
C TRP A 286 14.27 31.34 18.54
N LEU A 287 14.62 32.45 17.89
CA LEU A 287 16.02 32.84 17.69
C LEU A 287 16.68 33.29 18.99
N ALA A 288 15.95 33.84 19.94
CA ALA A 288 16.50 34.19 21.27
C ALA A 288 16.97 32.92 22.01
N GLU A 289 16.27 31.80 21.86
CA GLU A 289 16.65 30.52 22.42
C GLU A 289 17.69 29.76 21.57
N ARG A 290 17.67 29.96 20.23
CA ARG A 290 18.51 29.26 19.22
C ARG A 290 19.05 30.21 18.16
N PRO A 291 20.01 31.10 18.50
CA PRO A 291 20.42 32.21 17.65
C PRO A 291 20.99 31.80 16.29
N GLY A 292 21.57 30.60 16.20
CA GLY A 292 22.18 30.09 14.95
C GLY A 292 21.31 29.13 14.16
N ASN A 293 20.02 28.96 14.50
CA ASN A 293 19.19 28.00 13.80
C ASN A 293 18.87 28.46 12.37
N ALA A 294 19.43 27.73 11.39
CA ALA A 294 19.31 28.06 9.98
C ALA A 294 17.87 28.08 9.45
N ALA A 295 17.05 27.11 9.86
CA ALA A 295 15.67 27.03 9.40
C ALA A 295 14.84 28.22 9.89
N VAL A 296 15.03 28.64 11.16
CA VAL A 296 14.34 29.80 11.70
C VAL A 296 14.83 31.09 11.05
N LEU A 297 16.15 31.27 10.87
CA LEU A 297 16.73 32.44 10.21
C LEU A 297 16.21 32.61 8.78
N ILE A 298 16.19 31.52 7.98
CA ILE A 298 15.68 31.59 6.61
C ILE A 298 14.18 31.90 6.61
N THR A 299 13.40 31.26 7.47
CA THR A 299 11.96 31.52 7.60
C THR A 299 11.71 32.96 8.02
N ALA A 300 12.44 33.49 9.01
CA ALA A 300 12.35 34.87 9.45
C ALA A 300 12.68 35.85 8.32
N GLY A 301 13.72 35.56 7.56
CA GLY A 301 14.08 36.34 6.37
C GLY A 301 12.95 36.40 5.34
N ARG A 302 12.31 35.27 5.03
CA ARG A 302 11.20 35.18 4.07
C ARG A 302 9.93 35.88 4.60
N VAL A 303 9.61 35.73 5.89
CA VAL A 303 8.49 36.44 6.52
C VAL A 303 8.76 37.96 6.54
N ALA A 304 10.00 38.38 6.80
CA ALA A 304 10.41 39.79 6.71
C ALA A 304 10.27 40.36 5.29
N LEU A 305 10.53 39.56 4.25
CA LEU A 305 10.23 39.94 2.85
C LEU A 305 8.74 40.17 2.63
N LYS A 306 7.86 39.33 3.17
CA LYS A 306 6.39 39.54 3.12
C LYS A 306 5.98 40.83 3.82
N ALA A 307 6.62 41.17 4.93
CA ALA A 307 6.44 42.42 5.66
C ALA A 307 7.06 43.65 4.96
N ARG A 308 7.79 43.47 3.85
CA ARG A 308 8.57 44.50 3.19
C ARG A 308 9.69 45.12 4.07
N LEU A 309 10.15 44.37 5.06
CA LEU A 309 11.22 44.75 5.98
C LEU A 309 12.57 44.30 5.41
N TRP A 310 13.01 44.93 4.28
CA TRP A 310 14.14 44.48 3.49
C TRP A 310 15.45 44.41 4.29
N GLY A 311 15.71 45.38 5.18
CA GLY A 311 16.91 45.39 6.05
C GLY A 311 16.90 44.23 7.07
N LYS A 312 15.75 43.91 7.69
CA LYS A 312 15.63 42.74 8.57
C LYS A 312 15.81 41.44 7.80
N ALA A 313 15.21 41.34 6.61
CA ALA A 313 15.33 40.18 5.74
C ALA A 313 16.81 39.93 5.37
N GLN A 314 17.53 40.99 4.99
CA GLN A 314 18.96 40.92 4.70
C GLN A 314 19.74 40.40 5.91
N GLY A 315 19.53 40.97 7.11
CA GLY A 315 20.24 40.56 8.32
C GLY A 315 19.99 39.07 8.69
N PHE A 316 18.76 38.59 8.55
CA PHE A 316 18.45 37.16 8.80
C PHE A 316 19.14 36.25 7.77
N PHE A 317 19.12 36.59 6.49
CA PHE A 317 19.80 35.78 5.48
C PHE A 317 21.32 35.84 5.59
N GLU A 318 21.91 36.99 5.95
CA GLU A 318 23.35 37.10 6.23
C GLU A 318 23.77 36.21 7.40
N ALA A 319 22.97 36.20 8.49
CA ALA A 319 23.18 35.28 9.62
C ALA A 319 23.07 33.83 9.18
N ALA A 320 22.06 33.49 8.38
CA ALA A 320 21.86 32.13 7.86
C ALA A 320 22.97 31.70 6.87
N ALA A 321 23.61 32.62 6.14
CA ALA A 321 24.66 32.31 5.18
C ALA A 321 25.93 31.71 5.81
N ASN A 322 26.06 31.78 7.14
CA ASN A 322 27.16 31.18 7.90
C ASN A 322 26.73 29.85 8.59
N SER A 323 25.57 29.34 8.25
CA SER A 323 24.97 28.13 8.85
C SER A 323 25.04 26.89 7.92
N SER A 324 24.47 25.78 8.37
CA SER A 324 24.35 24.54 7.58
C SER A 324 23.50 24.67 6.31
N GLN A 325 22.62 25.68 6.22
CA GLN A 325 21.77 25.94 5.05
C GLN A 325 22.25 27.19 4.26
N SER A 326 23.53 27.47 4.31
CA SER A 326 24.17 28.64 3.68
C SER A 326 23.84 28.79 2.19
N ALA A 327 23.78 27.71 1.42
CA ALA A 327 23.44 27.75 -0.01
C ALA A 327 22.02 28.31 -0.27
N THR A 328 21.04 28.00 0.57
CA THR A 328 19.69 28.55 0.48
C THR A 328 19.67 30.04 0.86
N ALA A 329 20.33 30.39 1.94
CA ALA A 329 20.43 31.77 2.40
C ALA A 329 21.15 32.68 1.36
N LEU A 330 22.23 32.20 0.77
CA LEU A 330 22.96 32.92 -0.30
C LEU A 330 22.11 33.11 -1.56
N ALA A 331 21.23 32.13 -1.89
CA ALA A 331 20.29 32.28 -2.98
C ALA A 331 19.28 33.41 -2.71
N GLU A 332 18.71 33.46 -1.50
CA GLU A 332 17.78 34.53 -1.12
C GLU A 332 18.46 35.89 -1.05
N LEU A 333 19.70 35.96 -0.53
CA LEU A 333 20.51 37.20 -0.54
C LEU A 333 20.77 37.68 -1.94
N SER A 334 21.19 36.81 -2.86
CA SER A 334 21.44 37.21 -4.26
C SER A 334 20.18 37.80 -4.90
N ARG A 335 19.02 37.18 -4.69
CA ARG A 335 17.73 37.68 -5.20
C ARG A 335 17.35 39.02 -4.57
N LEU A 336 17.54 39.16 -3.26
CA LEU A 336 17.23 40.39 -2.55
C LEU A 336 18.13 41.56 -3.01
N TYR A 337 19.45 41.34 -3.08
CA TYR A 337 20.38 42.37 -3.56
C TYR A 337 20.09 42.77 -5.00
N GLN A 338 19.77 41.81 -5.87
CA GLN A 338 19.38 42.10 -7.25
C GLN A 338 18.12 42.99 -7.31
N ALA A 339 17.11 42.67 -6.48
CA ALA A 339 15.89 43.49 -6.41
C ALA A 339 16.10 44.88 -5.82
N LEU A 340 17.10 45.04 -4.93
CA LEU A 340 17.51 46.32 -4.36
C LEU A 340 18.48 47.14 -5.29
N GLY A 341 18.88 46.58 -6.44
CA GLY A 341 19.79 47.21 -7.39
C GLY A 341 21.27 47.09 -7.04
N ASP A 342 21.65 46.37 -6.00
CA ASP A 342 23.05 46.13 -5.60
C ASP A 342 23.61 44.89 -6.32
N SER A 343 23.93 45.08 -7.61
CA SER A 343 24.44 44.01 -8.46
C SER A 343 25.77 43.43 -7.96
N SER A 344 26.60 44.24 -7.29
CA SER A 344 27.88 43.77 -6.77
C SER A 344 27.72 42.77 -5.63
N LYS A 345 26.83 43.05 -4.67
CA LYS A 345 26.54 42.12 -3.58
C LYS A 345 25.78 40.90 -4.09
N ALA A 346 24.86 41.08 -5.05
CA ALA A 346 24.14 39.98 -5.67
C ALA A 346 25.09 38.98 -6.31
N GLN A 347 26.08 39.47 -7.09
CA GLN A 347 27.08 38.63 -7.72
C GLN A 347 27.94 37.89 -6.68
N LYS A 348 28.43 38.58 -5.65
CA LYS A 348 29.25 37.98 -4.59
C LYS A 348 28.46 36.85 -3.85
N ALA A 349 27.20 37.06 -3.54
CA ALA A 349 26.38 36.06 -2.91
C ALA A 349 26.17 34.82 -3.82
N PHE A 350 25.99 35.06 -5.12
CA PHE A 350 25.85 33.99 -6.11
C PHE A 350 27.17 33.22 -6.28
N GLU A 351 28.31 33.86 -6.38
CA GLU A 351 29.65 33.24 -6.48
C GLU A 351 29.94 32.37 -5.23
N ARG A 352 29.69 32.89 -4.03
CA ARG A 352 29.82 32.09 -2.79
C ARG A 352 28.94 30.85 -2.80
N ARG A 353 27.69 30.94 -3.31
CA ARG A 353 26.82 29.81 -3.47
C ARG A 353 27.37 28.78 -4.45
N LEU A 354 27.89 29.22 -5.60
CA LEU A 354 28.53 28.33 -6.59
C LEU A 354 29.72 27.60 -5.99
N GLN A 355 30.61 28.28 -5.29
CA GLN A 355 31.77 27.67 -4.64
C GLN A 355 31.39 26.58 -3.66
N GLN A 356 30.27 26.74 -2.93
CA GLN A 356 29.77 25.69 -2.02
C GLN A 356 29.23 24.48 -2.78
N LEU A 357 28.63 24.68 -3.95
CA LEU A 357 28.13 23.61 -4.81
C LEU A 357 29.27 22.92 -5.56
N GLU A 358 30.27 23.69 -6.03
CA GLU A 358 31.45 23.17 -6.72
C GLU A 358 32.26 22.20 -5.84
N GLY A 359 32.38 22.45 -4.55
CA GLY A 359 33.00 21.53 -3.60
C GLY A 359 32.32 20.16 -3.48
N GLN A 360 31.10 20.01 -4.05
CA GLN A 360 30.34 18.76 -4.11
C GLN A 360 30.39 18.12 -5.51
N LEU A 361 30.95 18.78 -6.51
CA LEU A 361 31.04 18.25 -7.88
C LEU A 361 32.30 17.39 -8.03
N PRO A 362 32.22 16.29 -8.82
CA PRO A 362 33.41 15.51 -9.14
C PRO A 362 34.41 16.38 -9.90
N ALA A 363 35.71 16.23 -9.58
CA ALA A 363 36.79 16.91 -10.30
C ALA A 363 36.86 16.40 -11.77
N LEU A 364 36.28 17.15 -12.68
CA LEU A 364 36.35 16.88 -14.13
C LEU A 364 37.44 17.72 -14.77
N PRO A 365 38.10 17.19 -15.80
CA PRO A 365 39.07 18.00 -16.55
C PRO A 365 38.36 19.20 -17.21
N MET A 366 38.89 20.41 -16.96
CA MET A 366 38.40 21.66 -17.54
C MET A 366 39.31 22.11 -18.67
N PRO A 367 38.75 22.79 -19.68
CA PRO A 367 39.59 23.36 -20.73
C PRO A 367 40.56 24.37 -20.14
N GLU A 368 41.86 24.27 -20.50
CA GLU A 368 42.84 25.24 -20.13
C GLU A 368 42.50 26.58 -20.84
N LYS A 369 42.53 27.68 -20.08
CA LYS A 369 42.41 29.01 -20.71
C LYS A 369 43.57 29.16 -21.68
N SER A 370 43.30 29.19 -22.99
CA SER A 370 44.25 29.67 -23.96
C SER A 370 44.52 31.14 -23.66
N LEU A 371 45.73 31.44 -23.21
CA LEU A 371 46.28 32.80 -23.05
C LEU A 371 46.33 33.52 -24.38
#